data_bc2e887510cf98b927e1310de3549dc6
#
_entry.id   bc2e887510cf98b927e1310de3549dc6
#
_cell.length_a   1.000
_cell.length_b   1.000
_cell.length_c   1.000
_cell.angle_alpha   90.00
_cell.angle_beta   90.00
_cell.angle_gamma   90.00
#
_symmetry.space_group_name_H-M   'P 1'
#
loop_
_entity.id
_entity.type
_entity.pdbx_description
1 polymer ?
#
loop_
_entity_poly.entity_id
_entity_poly.type
_entity_poly.pdbx_seq_one_letter_code
_entity_poly.pdbx_strand_id
1 'polypeptide(L)'
;MQERLRADMARRDGLGRQARSALDGIVHALKPEGMDPHLPARHLLDYVLEGPDGPRAVVAAGDPATATHLTWLVSGMGIRPQTAMWGTAREAAHLAAAQRAAGAPRPVVIGWLGYPAPTPWRVVLDGPGRRGGAMLAADVRAWWEFLRHGPGEDDDAAP
;
A
#
# COMPACT_ATOMS: atom_id res chain seq x y z
N MET A 1 -10.31 3.55 -7.52
CA MET A 1 -9.15 2.65 -7.44
C MET A 1 -9.33 1.36 -8.25
N GLN A 2 -10.39 0.60 -8.05
CA GLN A 2 -10.62 -0.67 -8.76
C GLN A 2 -10.74 -0.54 -10.29
N GLU A 3 -11.38 0.50 -10.81
CA GLU A 3 -11.46 0.76 -12.26
C GLU A 3 -10.09 1.00 -12.87
N ARG A 4 -9.27 1.82 -12.22
CA ARG A 4 -7.89 2.07 -12.64
C ARG A 4 -7.08 0.78 -12.70
N LEU A 5 -7.18 -0.08 -11.69
CA LEU A 5 -6.50 -1.37 -11.68
C LEU A 5 -6.97 -2.27 -12.83
N ARG A 6 -8.28 -2.32 -13.11
CA ARG A 6 -8.82 -3.08 -14.25
C ARG A 6 -8.30 -2.56 -15.59
N ALA A 7 -8.25 -1.24 -15.77
CA ALA A 7 -7.72 -0.61 -16.97
C ALA A 7 -6.23 -0.95 -17.17
N ASP A 8 -5.43 -0.88 -16.10
CA ASP A 8 -4.02 -1.24 -16.16
C ASP A 8 -3.80 -2.74 -16.43
N MET A 9 -4.65 -3.61 -15.91
CA MET A 9 -4.64 -5.03 -16.23
C MET A 9 -4.97 -5.30 -17.71
N ALA A 10 -5.92 -4.56 -18.28
CA ALA A 10 -6.30 -4.72 -19.70
C ALA A 10 -5.14 -4.31 -20.65
N ARG A 11 -4.31 -3.34 -20.26
CA ARG A 11 -3.13 -2.91 -21.05
C ARG A 11 -1.81 -3.55 -20.60
N ARG A 12 -1.85 -4.57 -19.75
CA ARG A 12 -0.69 -5.21 -19.10
C ARG A 12 0.45 -5.56 -20.07
N ASP A 13 0.12 -6.13 -21.22
CA ASP A 13 1.12 -6.59 -22.19
C ASP A 13 1.85 -5.44 -22.90
N GLY A 14 1.28 -4.23 -22.89
CA GLY A 14 1.92 -3.01 -23.37
C GLY A 14 2.82 -2.33 -22.34
N LEU A 15 2.80 -2.76 -21.07
CA LEU A 15 3.64 -2.18 -20.02
C LEU A 15 5.09 -2.65 -20.11
N GLY A 16 6.00 -1.78 -19.69
CA GLY A 16 7.41 -2.14 -19.49
C GLY A 16 7.57 -3.28 -18.48
N ARG A 17 8.67 -4.03 -18.55
CA ARG A 17 8.89 -5.22 -17.69
C ARG A 17 8.70 -4.93 -16.20
N GLN A 18 9.21 -3.81 -15.72
CA GLN A 18 9.16 -3.45 -14.32
C GLN A 18 7.72 -3.10 -13.86
N ALA A 19 7.01 -2.32 -14.66
CA ALA A 19 5.62 -1.96 -14.42
C ALA A 19 4.70 -3.19 -14.44
N ARG A 20 4.91 -4.08 -15.40
CA ARG A 20 4.18 -5.35 -15.50
C ARG A 20 4.38 -6.22 -14.28
N SER A 21 5.63 -6.40 -13.85
CA SER A 21 5.95 -7.20 -12.66
C SER A 21 5.37 -6.59 -11.39
N ALA A 22 5.34 -5.25 -11.28
CA ALA A 22 4.72 -4.56 -10.17
C ALA A 22 3.19 -4.75 -10.17
N LEU A 23 2.55 -4.63 -11.33
CA LEU A 23 1.11 -4.89 -11.48
C LEU A 23 0.75 -6.32 -11.08
N ASP A 24 1.51 -7.31 -11.54
CA ASP A 24 1.32 -8.71 -11.16
C ASP A 24 1.48 -8.91 -9.65
N GLY A 25 2.47 -8.28 -9.04
CA GLY A 25 2.70 -8.31 -7.59
C GLY A 25 1.53 -7.70 -6.79
N ILE A 26 0.99 -6.57 -7.26
CA ILE A 26 -0.18 -5.90 -6.66
C ILE A 26 -1.41 -6.80 -6.77
N VAL A 27 -1.71 -7.31 -7.97
CA VAL A 27 -2.87 -8.19 -8.19
C VAL A 27 -2.76 -9.46 -7.34
N HIS A 28 -1.57 -10.03 -7.23
CA HIS A 28 -1.33 -11.19 -6.37
C HIS A 28 -1.55 -10.87 -4.89
N ALA A 29 -1.09 -9.70 -4.44
CA ALA A 29 -1.24 -9.26 -3.06
C ALA A 29 -2.70 -9.05 -2.63
N LEU A 30 -3.58 -8.72 -3.58
CA LEU A 30 -5.00 -8.50 -3.33
C LEU A 30 -5.84 -9.77 -3.34
N LYS A 31 -5.28 -10.91 -3.78
CA LYS A 31 -5.99 -12.18 -3.74
C LYS A 31 -6.29 -12.55 -2.29
N PRO A 32 -7.53 -12.99 -1.98
CA PRO A 32 -7.80 -13.54 -0.67
C PRO A 32 -6.85 -14.71 -0.44
N GLU A 33 -6.26 -14.78 0.73
CA GLU A 33 -5.58 -16.02 1.15
C GLU A 33 -6.65 -17.06 1.38
N GLY A 34 -6.87 -17.91 0.39
CA GLY A 34 -8.02 -18.78 0.27
C GLY A 34 -8.14 -19.88 1.33
N MET A 35 -7.33 -19.83 2.39
CA MET A 35 -7.27 -20.87 3.41
C MET A 35 -7.34 -20.35 4.84
N ASP A 36 -7.28 -19.03 5.06
CA ASP A 36 -7.37 -18.49 6.42
C ASP A 36 -8.49 -17.42 6.50
N PRO A 37 -9.71 -17.84 6.91
CA PRO A 37 -10.85 -16.93 7.06
C PRO A 37 -10.67 -15.92 8.22
N HIS A 38 -9.63 -16.07 9.05
CA HIS A 38 -9.36 -15.14 10.16
C HIS A 38 -8.55 -13.92 9.74
N LEU A 39 -7.94 -13.97 8.56
CA LEU A 39 -7.19 -12.83 8.05
C LEU A 39 -8.14 -11.78 7.45
N PRO A 40 -7.90 -10.49 7.70
CA PRO A 40 -8.72 -9.43 7.17
C PRO A 40 -8.57 -9.30 5.64
N ALA A 41 -9.63 -8.80 5.00
CA ALA A 41 -9.58 -8.43 3.59
C ALA A 41 -8.49 -7.40 3.31
N ARG A 42 -7.95 -7.42 2.08
CA ARG A 42 -6.91 -6.50 1.63
C ARG A 42 -7.48 -5.51 0.63
N HIS A 43 -7.13 -4.25 0.79
CA HIS A 43 -7.61 -3.14 -0.02
C HIS A 43 -6.42 -2.38 -0.61
N LEU A 44 -6.43 -2.20 -1.92
CA LEU A 44 -5.45 -1.34 -2.59
C LEU A 44 -5.83 0.12 -2.34
N LEU A 45 -4.92 0.86 -1.72
CA LEU A 45 -5.13 2.27 -1.38
C LEU A 45 -4.57 3.18 -2.45
N ASP A 46 -3.34 2.92 -2.89
CA ASP A 46 -2.69 3.63 -3.99
C ASP A 46 -1.63 2.76 -4.67
N TYR A 47 -1.32 3.10 -5.92
CA TYR A 47 -0.18 2.52 -6.63
C TYR A 47 0.28 3.41 -7.78
N VAL A 48 1.55 3.27 -8.14
CA VAL A 48 2.17 3.84 -9.33
C VAL A 48 2.95 2.72 -10.01
N LEU A 49 2.74 2.50 -11.30
CA LEU A 49 3.46 1.48 -12.08
C LEU A 49 4.72 2.05 -12.72
N GLU A 50 4.68 3.32 -13.13
CA GLU A 50 5.75 4.00 -13.86
C GLU A 50 5.95 5.39 -13.27
N GLY A 51 7.20 5.80 -13.10
CA GLY A 51 7.56 7.10 -12.56
C GLY A 51 9.07 7.20 -12.27
N PRO A 52 9.57 8.38 -11.95
CA PRO A 52 11.00 8.61 -11.73
C PRO A 52 11.57 7.78 -10.56
N ASP A 53 10.73 7.48 -9.58
CA ASP A 53 11.10 6.68 -8.42
C ASP A 53 10.74 5.19 -8.58
N GLY A 54 10.25 4.79 -9.74
CA GLY A 54 9.80 3.43 -10.03
C GLY A 54 8.43 3.09 -9.44
N PRO A 55 8.02 1.82 -9.53
CA PRO A 55 6.73 1.37 -9.02
C PRO A 55 6.60 1.51 -7.50
N ARG A 56 5.41 1.89 -7.06
CA ARG A 56 5.01 2.02 -5.65
C ARG A 56 3.65 1.38 -5.44
N ALA A 57 3.37 0.91 -4.23
CA ALA A 57 2.06 0.40 -3.87
C ALA A 57 1.80 0.52 -2.37
N VAL A 58 0.56 0.75 -2.03
CA VAL A 58 0.06 0.85 -0.65
C VAL A 58 -1.17 -0.04 -0.52
N VAL A 59 -1.12 -1.00 0.38
CA VAL A 59 -2.21 -1.97 0.61
C VAL A 59 -2.59 -1.96 2.08
N ALA A 60 -3.88 -1.83 2.38
CA ALA A 60 -4.40 -2.00 3.73
C ALA A 60 -4.87 -3.43 3.96
N ALA A 61 -4.62 -3.96 5.13
CA ALA A 61 -5.24 -5.17 5.68
C ALA A 61 -6.25 -4.76 6.76
N GLY A 62 -7.52 -5.03 6.53
CA GLY A 62 -8.66 -4.50 7.27
C GLY A 62 -9.35 -3.35 6.51
N ASP A 63 -10.53 -2.97 6.96
CA ASP A 63 -11.32 -1.91 6.33
C ASP A 63 -10.90 -0.52 6.82
N PRO A 64 -10.26 0.31 5.98
CA PRO A 64 -9.80 1.64 6.38
C PRO A 64 -10.92 2.60 6.77
N ALA A 65 -12.13 2.42 6.20
CA ALA A 65 -13.27 3.31 6.47
C ALA A 65 -13.81 3.18 7.90
N THR A 66 -13.56 2.02 8.53
CA THR A 66 -14.05 1.75 9.89
C THR A 66 -12.93 1.62 10.92
N ALA A 67 -11.68 1.91 10.53
CA ALA A 67 -10.51 1.74 11.37
C ALA A 67 -10.58 2.57 12.65
N THR A 68 -10.24 1.93 13.79
CA THR A 68 -10.01 2.64 15.07
C THR A 68 -8.54 2.65 15.46
N HIS A 69 -7.75 1.73 14.89
CA HIS A 69 -6.32 1.60 15.09
C HIS A 69 -5.64 1.47 13.74
N LEU A 70 -4.69 2.32 13.48
CA LEU A 70 -3.96 2.35 12.21
C LEU A 70 -2.46 2.12 12.47
N THR A 71 -1.91 1.12 11.80
CA THR A 71 -0.48 0.78 11.87
C THR A 71 0.12 0.87 10.48
N TRP A 72 1.27 1.54 10.37
CA TRP A 72 2.04 1.59 9.12
C TRP A 72 3.19 0.59 9.17
N LEU A 73 3.13 -0.39 8.27
CA LEU A 73 4.21 -1.35 8.03
C LEU A 73 5.05 -0.82 6.86
N VAL A 74 6.17 -0.19 7.21
CA VAL A 74 7.09 0.39 6.24
C VAL A 74 8.17 -0.61 5.90
N SER A 75 8.29 -0.96 4.64
CA SER A 75 9.24 -1.96 4.18
C SER A 75 10.69 -1.44 4.19
N GLY A 76 11.59 -2.32 4.57
CA GLY A 76 13.02 -2.03 4.66
C GLY A 76 13.77 -2.04 3.32
N MET A 77 15.11 -2.07 3.40
CA MET A 77 16.01 -2.02 2.24
C MET A 77 15.75 -3.11 1.21
N GLY A 78 15.80 -2.74 -0.07
CA GLY A 78 15.73 -3.69 -1.18
C GLY A 78 14.33 -4.25 -1.47
N ILE A 79 13.33 -3.90 -0.67
CA ILE A 79 11.96 -4.37 -0.83
C ILE A 79 11.22 -3.50 -1.85
N ARG A 80 10.61 -4.14 -2.85
CA ARG A 80 9.94 -3.47 -3.98
C ARG A 80 8.60 -4.13 -4.29
N PRO A 81 7.62 -3.39 -4.85
CA PRO A 81 6.30 -3.96 -5.21
C PRO A 81 6.38 -5.18 -6.12
N GLN A 82 7.38 -5.22 -7.02
CA GLN A 82 7.56 -6.31 -7.98
C GLN A 82 7.85 -7.67 -7.32
N THR A 83 8.51 -7.66 -6.16
CA THR A 83 9.02 -8.89 -5.53
C THR A 83 8.43 -9.16 -4.15
N ALA A 84 7.94 -8.13 -3.48
CA ALA A 84 7.59 -8.22 -2.07
C ALA A 84 6.18 -7.74 -1.70
N MET A 85 5.39 -7.21 -2.65
CA MET A 85 4.05 -6.67 -2.33
C MET A 85 3.16 -7.73 -1.68
N TRP A 86 3.18 -8.97 -2.20
CA TRP A 86 2.44 -10.07 -1.60
C TRP A 86 2.90 -10.38 -0.16
N GLY A 87 4.21 -10.46 0.07
CA GLY A 87 4.77 -10.70 1.41
C GLY A 87 4.40 -9.60 2.40
N THR A 88 4.53 -8.34 1.98
CA THR A 88 4.17 -7.17 2.80
C THR A 88 2.66 -7.15 3.12
N ALA A 89 1.82 -7.44 2.13
CA ALA A 89 0.36 -7.50 2.33
C ALA A 89 -0.04 -8.66 3.26
N ARG A 90 0.64 -9.78 3.16
CA ARG A 90 0.46 -10.94 4.04
C ARG A 90 0.88 -10.61 5.47
N GLU A 91 2.05 -10.03 5.64
CA GLU A 91 2.55 -9.60 6.96
C GLU A 91 1.61 -8.58 7.60
N ALA A 92 1.12 -7.60 6.83
CA ALA A 92 0.14 -6.64 7.29
C ALA A 92 -1.16 -7.33 7.77
N ALA A 93 -1.64 -8.35 7.04
CA ALA A 93 -2.83 -9.10 7.41
C ALA A 93 -2.64 -9.90 8.70
N HIS A 94 -1.51 -10.58 8.87
CA HIS A 94 -1.18 -11.29 10.11
C HIS A 94 -1.04 -10.32 11.29
N LEU A 95 -0.41 -9.18 11.10
CA LEU A 95 -0.25 -8.17 12.14
C LEU A 95 -1.61 -7.59 12.57
N ALA A 96 -2.51 -7.29 11.62
CA ALA A 96 -3.86 -6.84 11.92
C ALA A 96 -4.66 -7.91 12.70
N ALA A 97 -4.54 -9.19 12.31
CA ALA A 97 -5.16 -10.28 13.04
C ALA A 97 -4.62 -10.42 14.47
N ALA A 98 -3.29 -10.30 14.65
CA ALA A 98 -2.66 -10.32 15.96
C ALA A 98 -3.10 -9.15 16.86
N GLN A 99 -3.19 -7.95 16.31
CA GLN A 99 -3.70 -6.76 17.02
C GLN A 99 -5.15 -6.96 17.46
N ARG A 100 -5.98 -7.54 16.59
CA ARG A 100 -7.38 -7.87 16.93
C ARG A 100 -7.45 -8.91 18.05
N ALA A 101 -6.63 -9.95 18.00
CA ALA A 101 -6.54 -10.96 19.04
C ALA A 101 -6.06 -10.37 20.39
N ALA A 102 -5.22 -9.34 20.34
CA ALA A 102 -4.77 -8.58 21.52
C ALA A 102 -5.81 -7.56 22.03
N GLY A 103 -7.00 -7.50 21.43
CA GLY A 103 -8.11 -6.66 21.89
C GLY A 103 -8.23 -5.30 21.17
N ALA A 104 -7.42 -5.01 20.15
CA ALA A 104 -7.61 -3.80 19.37
C ALA A 104 -8.91 -3.89 18.54
N PRO A 105 -9.88 -2.98 18.74
CA PRO A 105 -11.08 -2.99 17.92
C PRO A 105 -10.76 -2.46 16.53
N ARG A 106 -11.21 -3.17 15.48
CA ARG A 106 -11.08 -2.79 14.06
C ARG A 106 -9.68 -2.25 13.69
N PRO A 107 -8.60 -3.04 13.94
CA PRO A 107 -7.26 -2.63 13.55
C PRO A 107 -7.09 -2.73 12.05
N VAL A 108 -6.37 -1.79 11.47
CA VAL A 108 -5.94 -1.78 10.08
C VAL A 108 -4.43 -1.62 10.01
N VAL A 109 -3.79 -2.46 9.23
CA VAL A 109 -2.35 -2.35 8.98
C VAL A 109 -2.13 -2.00 7.51
N ILE A 110 -1.43 -0.89 7.28
CA ILE A 110 -1.07 -0.40 5.96
C ILE A 110 0.32 -0.89 5.60
N GLY A 111 0.42 -1.81 4.65
CA GLY A 111 1.67 -2.20 4.02
C GLY A 111 2.09 -1.14 3.00
N TRP A 112 3.16 -0.41 3.29
CA TRP A 112 3.61 0.72 2.51
C TRP A 112 4.92 0.43 1.78
N LEU A 113 4.87 0.38 0.44
CA LEU A 113 5.99 0.31 -0.48
C LEU A 113 6.04 1.59 -1.33
N GLY A 114 6.12 2.73 -0.67
CA GLY A 114 5.94 4.07 -1.26
C GLY A 114 7.22 4.70 -1.81
N TYR A 115 8.41 4.09 -1.63
CA TYR A 115 9.66 4.65 -2.14
C TYR A 115 10.61 3.56 -2.64
N PRO A 116 11.54 3.89 -3.55
CA PRO A 116 12.59 2.96 -3.97
C PRO A 116 13.55 2.76 -2.80
N ALA A 117 13.35 1.68 -2.06
CA ALA A 117 14.21 1.35 -0.94
C ALA A 117 15.69 1.31 -1.40
N PRO A 118 16.61 2.01 -0.72
CA PRO A 118 18.00 2.06 -1.11
C PRO A 118 18.63 0.67 -1.06
N THR A 119 19.53 0.41 -1.99
CA THR A 119 20.41 -0.76 -1.89
C THR A 119 21.43 -0.55 -0.76
N PRO A 120 22.01 -1.63 -0.17
CA PRO A 120 22.94 -1.53 0.96
C PRO A 120 24.07 -0.50 0.74
N TRP A 121 24.57 -0.37 -0.47
CA TRP A 121 25.63 0.58 -0.83
C TRP A 121 25.18 2.06 -0.89
N ARG A 122 23.88 2.33 -1.02
CA ARG A 122 23.30 3.67 -1.08
C ARG A 122 22.76 4.18 0.25
N VAL A 123 22.72 3.34 1.26
CA VAL A 123 22.26 3.72 2.63
C VAL A 123 23.17 4.77 3.26
N VAL A 124 24.46 4.78 2.87
CA VAL A 124 25.43 5.78 3.35
C VAL A 124 25.14 7.18 2.80
N LEU A 125 24.30 7.30 1.76
CA LEU A 125 23.89 8.58 1.19
C LEU A 125 22.50 8.93 1.74
N ASP A 126 22.40 9.88 2.63
CA ASP A 126 21.15 10.34 3.31
C ASP A 126 19.98 10.73 2.40
N GLY A 127 20.20 10.94 1.12
CA GLY A 127 19.21 11.42 0.15
C GLY A 127 17.97 10.52 -0.02
N PRO A 128 18.13 9.19 -0.27
CA PRO A 128 16.98 8.29 -0.44
C PRO A 128 16.11 8.15 0.80
N GLY A 129 16.71 8.10 1.99
CA GLY A 129 15.99 8.00 3.25
C GLY A 129 15.15 9.23 3.55
N ARG A 130 15.69 10.42 3.33
CA ARG A 130 14.97 11.70 3.51
C ARG A 130 13.77 11.81 2.54
N ARG A 131 13.96 11.42 1.27
CA ARG A 131 12.88 11.41 0.29
C ARG A 131 11.78 10.44 0.67
N GLY A 132 12.12 9.20 1.03
CA GLY A 132 11.17 8.19 1.49
C GLY A 132 10.42 8.66 2.74
N GLY A 133 11.10 9.28 3.70
CA GLY A 133 10.48 9.86 4.89
C GLY A 133 9.49 10.99 4.56
N ALA A 134 9.82 11.87 3.62
CA ALA A 134 8.92 12.93 3.18
C ALA A 134 7.67 12.37 2.48
N MET A 135 7.82 11.35 1.65
CA MET A 135 6.71 10.65 0.98
C MET A 135 5.79 9.96 1.99
N LEU A 136 6.36 9.21 2.94
CA LEU A 136 5.58 8.58 4.01
C LEU A 136 4.83 9.62 4.85
N ALA A 137 5.48 10.71 5.22
CA ALA A 137 4.85 11.78 6.00
C ALA A 137 3.72 12.47 5.23
N ALA A 138 3.81 12.58 3.90
CA ALA A 138 2.73 13.09 3.07
C ALA A 138 1.54 12.11 3.04
N ASP A 139 1.79 10.82 2.83
CA ASP A 139 0.76 9.79 2.80
C ASP A 139 0.07 9.65 4.16
N VAL A 140 0.83 9.67 5.26
CA VAL A 140 0.26 9.62 6.62
C VAL A 140 -0.65 10.83 6.88
N ARG A 141 -0.25 12.04 6.46
CA ARG A 141 -1.07 13.24 6.62
C ARG A 141 -2.34 13.17 5.79
N ALA A 142 -2.26 12.77 4.52
CA ALA A 142 -3.41 12.63 3.64
C ALA A 142 -4.43 11.63 4.21
N TRP A 143 -3.95 10.51 4.75
CA TRP A 143 -4.80 9.53 5.43
C TRP A 143 -5.42 10.06 6.71
N TRP A 144 -4.68 10.83 7.48
CA TRP A 144 -5.19 11.45 8.70
C TRP A 144 -6.31 12.46 8.39
N GLU A 145 -6.15 13.24 7.33
CA GLU A 145 -7.17 14.17 6.83
C GLU A 145 -8.41 13.42 6.35
N PHE A 146 -8.23 12.37 5.55
CA PHE A 146 -9.33 11.50 5.10
C PHE A 146 -10.12 10.90 6.27
N LEU A 147 -9.45 10.40 7.31
CA LEU A 147 -10.12 9.84 8.49
C LEU A 147 -10.85 10.90 9.33
N ARG A 148 -10.42 12.14 9.28
CA ARG A 148 -11.05 13.26 10.03
C ARG A 148 -12.24 13.87 9.32
N HIS A 149 -12.23 13.91 8.01
CA HIS A 149 -13.22 14.61 7.19
C HIS A 149 -14.14 13.68 6.39
N GLY A 150 -13.85 12.37 6.35
CA GLY A 150 -14.54 11.41 5.51
C GLY A 150 -14.17 11.53 4.03
N PRO A 151 -14.74 10.71 3.13
CA PRO A 151 -14.64 10.93 1.69
C PRO A 151 -15.31 12.28 1.38
N GLY A 152 -14.52 13.22 0.86
CA GLY A 152 -14.87 14.63 0.77
C GLY A 152 -16.26 14.92 0.18
N GLU A 153 -16.94 15.87 0.80
CA GLU A 153 -18.18 16.50 0.33
C GLU A 153 -17.93 17.48 -0.84
N ASP A 154 -16.79 17.39 -1.53
CA ASP A 154 -16.38 18.41 -2.51
C ASP A 154 -16.85 18.14 -3.96
N ASP A 155 -17.81 17.24 -4.21
CA ASP A 155 -18.25 16.95 -5.59
C ASP A 155 -19.70 17.45 -5.92
N ASP A 156 -20.32 18.27 -5.07
CA ASP A 156 -21.67 18.81 -5.31
C ASP A 156 -21.72 20.34 -5.45
N ALA A 157 -20.64 21.00 -5.86
CA ALA A 157 -20.62 22.42 -6.15
C ALA A 157 -20.11 22.69 -7.59
N ALA A 158 -20.91 22.34 -8.58
CA ALA A 158 -20.82 22.96 -9.91
C ALA A 158 -22.20 23.47 -10.33
N PRO A 159 -22.34 24.76 -10.68
CA PRO A 159 -23.58 25.38 -11.15
C PRO A 159 -23.98 24.91 -12.55
#